data_eaf783cdcaf3aa4bc2a912fca735fec9
#
_entry.id   eaf783cdcaf3aa4bc2a912fca735fec9
#
_cell.length_a   1.000
_cell.length_b   1.000
_cell.length_c   1.000
_cell.angle_alpha   90.00
_cell.angle_beta   90.00
_cell.angle_gamma   90.00
#
_symmetry.space_group_name_H-M   'P 1'
#
loop_
_entity.id
_entity.type
_entity.pdbx_description
1 polymer ?
#
loop_
_entity_poly.entity_id
_entity_poly.type
_entity_poly.pdbx_seq_one_letter_code
_entity_poly.pdbx_strand_id
1 'polypeptide(L)'
;MERIWTQLCVNCKNKDLDDVTAVMSMLDNGLMIEDYSDFSLNGMYGDLVDESILNADKERASVSLFVPSEKNIEEYTSFVRERLAYLGIDAEIELKGHNEEDWANSWKQYYTPIPLGKITIVPAWQKDEYKLSEGEIPVYMDPGMAFGTGTHETTRLVIRLLEKYMKDGSDVLDVGTGSGILSICAAKLGANKVFACDLDPVAVKVACENIKDSGMTNIECGVSDLLRSVKKTERGYNVVMANIVADIIMRLNPDIKEYMSEDGVYIISGIIAPRADEVKASLDECGFDVIECINENDWCAMAVAARK
;
A
#
# COMPACT_ATOMS: atom_id res chain seq x y z
N MET A 1 26.35 -8.31 -10.83
CA MET A 1 25.93 -9.62 -11.39
C MET A 1 24.44 -9.58 -11.45
N GLU A 2 23.89 -9.63 -12.65
CA GLU A 2 22.45 -9.74 -12.84
C GLU A 2 21.99 -11.06 -12.19
N ARG A 3 21.00 -11.00 -11.33
CA ARG A 3 20.36 -12.19 -10.82
C ARG A 3 19.37 -12.68 -11.88
N ILE A 4 19.62 -13.85 -12.41
CA ILE A 4 18.72 -14.51 -13.35
C ILE A 4 17.88 -15.49 -12.56
N TRP A 5 16.57 -15.43 -12.74
CA TRP A 5 15.62 -16.34 -12.13
C TRP A 5 14.97 -17.20 -13.23
N THR A 6 14.68 -18.42 -12.88
CA THR A 6 13.87 -19.28 -13.76
C THR A 6 12.52 -19.50 -13.08
N GLN A 7 11.45 -19.13 -13.78
CA GLN A 7 10.09 -19.46 -13.35
C GLN A 7 9.81 -20.91 -13.73
N LEU A 8 9.52 -21.72 -12.71
CA LEU A 8 8.96 -23.05 -12.86
C LEU A 8 7.45 -22.94 -12.72
N CYS A 9 6.73 -23.08 -13.82
CA CYS A 9 5.28 -22.97 -13.89
C CYS A 9 4.65 -24.34 -14.13
N VAL A 10 3.63 -24.69 -13.35
CA VAL A 10 2.83 -25.91 -13.48
C VAL A 10 1.41 -25.54 -13.85
N ASN A 11 1.00 -25.84 -15.07
CA ASN A 11 -0.35 -25.64 -15.58
C ASN A 11 -1.18 -26.91 -15.34
N CYS A 12 -2.24 -26.82 -14.56
CA CYS A 12 -3.09 -27.95 -14.17
C CYS A 12 -4.59 -27.63 -14.36
N LYS A 13 -5.44 -28.63 -14.21
CA LYS A 13 -6.89 -28.42 -14.09
C LYS A 13 -7.21 -27.84 -12.71
N ASN A 14 -8.25 -27.00 -12.61
CA ASN A 14 -8.64 -26.37 -11.34
C ASN A 14 -8.88 -27.39 -10.22
N LYS A 15 -9.42 -28.55 -10.52
CA LYS A 15 -9.64 -29.63 -9.52
C LYS A 15 -8.35 -30.16 -8.88
N ASP A 16 -7.21 -30.00 -9.54
CA ASP A 16 -5.91 -30.49 -9.10
C ASP A 16 -5.05 -29.37 -8.48
N LEU A 17 -5.57 -28.12 -8.39
CA LEU A 17 -4.84 -26.93 -7.95
C LEU A 17 -4.29 -27.06 -6.54
N ASP A 18 -5.09 -27.57 -5.59
CA ASP A 18 -4.67 -27.70 -4.19
C ASP A 18 -3.50 -28.69 -4.05
N ASP A 19 -3.56 -29.82 -4.76
CA ASP A 19 -2.52 -30.83 -4.74
C ASP A 19 -1.22 -30.32 -5.40
N VAL A 20 -1.34 -29.60 -6.53
CA VAL A 20 -0.20 -28.96 -7.20
C VAL A 20 0.43 -27.91 -6.29
N THR A 21 -0.39 -27.07 -5.63
CA THR A 21 0.08 -26.07 -4.68
C THR A 21 0.81 -26.72 -3.51
N ALA A 22 0.28 -27.81 -2.97
CA ALA A 22 0.92 -28.56 -1.89
C ALA A 22 2.30 -29.13 -2.31
N VAL A 23 2.41 -29.68 -3.51
CA VAL A 23 3.69 -30.18 -4.05
C VAL A 23 4.70 -29.04 -4.21
N MET A 24 4.29 -27.92 -4.81
CA MET A 24 5.17 -26.77 -5.03
C MET A 24 5.61 -26.11 -3.72
N SER A 25 4.74 -26.08 -2.70
CA SER A 25 5.05 -25.56 -1.36
C SER A 25 6.13 -26.36 -0.62
N MET A 26 6.37 -27.62 -1.01
CA MET A 26 7.49 -28.40 -0.45
C MET A 26 8.86 -27.89 -0.90
N LEU A 27 8.91 -27.11 -1.99
CA LEU A 27 10.13 -26.55 -2.54
C LEU A 27 10.37 -25.11 -2.06
N ASP A 28 9.31 -24.28 -2.05
CA ASP A 28 9.35 -22.90 -1.58
C ASP A 28 7.93 -22.45 -1.21
N ASN A 29 7.81 -21.52 -0.25
CA ASN A 29 6.52 -20.95 0.16
C ASN A 29 6.11 -19.72 -0.66
N GLY A 30 7.03 -19.15 -1.44
CA GLY A 30 6.78 -18.01 -2.31
C GLY A 30 6.18 -18.43 -3.67
N LEU A 31 4.93 -18.89 -3.66
CA LEU A 31 4.22 -19.32 -4.85
C LEU A 31 3.36 -18.19 -5.45
N MET A 32 3.34 -18.11 -6.78
CA MET A 32 2.37 -17.33 -7.54
C MET A 32 1.30 -18.29 -8.09
N ILE A 33 0.04 -18.02 -7.74
CA ILE A 33 -1.10 -18.84 -8.19
C ILE A 33 -1.99 -17.98 -9.07
N GLU A 34 -2.31 -18.48 -10.27
CA GLU A 34 -3.23 -17.87 -11.21
C GLU A 34 -4.41 -18.81 -11.41
N ASP A 35 -5.55 -18.46 -10.84
CA ASP A 35 -6.83 -19.16 -10.97
C ASP A 35 -7.92 -18.13 -11.31
N TYR A 36 -8.54 -18.31 -12.44
CA TYR A 36 -9.60 -17.42 -12.94
C TYR A 36 -10.98 -18.10 -12.93
N SER A 37 -11.13 -19.24 -12.24
CA SER A 37 -12.38 -20.04 -12.22
C SER A 37 -13.56 -19.23 -11.69
N ASP A 38 -13.35 -18.43 -10.65
CA ASP A 38 -14.39 -17.61 -10.02
C ASP A 38 -14.51 -16.20 -10.63
N PHE A 39 -13.68 -15.88 -11.63
CA PHE A 39 -13.71 -14.57 -12.25
C PHE A 39 -15.02 -14.34 -13.02
N SER A 40 -15.80 -13.33 -12.60
CA SER A 40 -17.00 -12.88 -13.29
C SER A 40 -17.01 -11.36 -13.45
N LEU A 41 -17.46 -10.89 -14.62
CA LEU A 41 -17.61 -9.45 -14.91
C LEU A 41 -18.77 -8.78 -14.16
N ASN A 42 -19.55 -9.54 -13.38
CA ASN A 42 -20.70 -9.00 -12.64
C ASN A 42 -20.22 -8.14 -11.46
N GLY A 43 -20.18 -6.83 -11.67
CA GLY A 43 -19.87 -5.81 -10.66
C GLY A 43 -18.51 -5.12 -10.84
N MET A 44 -17.70 -5.48 -11.80
CA MET A 44 -16.52 -4.69 -12.17
C MET A 44 -16.90 -3.63 -13.20
N TYR A 45 -16.61 -2.37 -12.89
CA TYR A 45 -16.72 -1.27 -13.84
C TYR A 45 -15.69 -1.49 -14.96
N GLY A 46 -16.20 -1.59 -16.20
CA GLY A 46 -15.44 -1.84 -17.41
C GLY A 46 -14.28 -0.85 -17.60
N ASP A 47 -13.38 -1.20 -18.47
CA ASP A 47 -12.21 -0.51 -19.04
C ASP A 47 -10.84 -0.77 -18.39
N LEU A 48 -10.72 -1.52 -17.28
CA LEU A 48 -9.43 -1.83 -16.63
C LEU A 48 -9.16 -3.33 -16.45
N VAL A 49 -9.90 -4.20 -17.10
CA VAL A 49 -9.59 -5.63 -17.07
C VAL A 49 -8.71 -5.96 -18.27
N ASP A 50 -7.51 -6.45 -18.00
CA ASP A 50 -6.56 -6.91 -19.02
C ASP A 50 -7.23 -7.94 -19.94
N GLU A 51 -7.05 -7.79 -21.24
CA GLU A 51 -7.58 -8.76 -22.24
C GLU A 51 -7.10 -10.20 -21.97
N SER A 52 -5.95 -10.37 -21.35
CA SER A 52 -5.42 -11.67 -20.93
C SER A 52 -6.29 -12.35 -19.88
N ILE A 53 -6.85 -11.58 -18.93
CA ILE A 53 -7.76 -12.06 -17.89
C ILE A 53 -9.15 -12.40 -18.49
N LEU A 54 -9.62 -11.57 -19.43
CA LEU A 54 -10.89 -11.80 -20.11
C LEU A 54 -10.89 -13.07 -20.93
N ASN A 55 -9.73 -13.43 -21.51
CA ASN A 55 -9.53 -14.60 -22.34
C ASN A 55 -8.92 -15.79 -21.59
N ALA A 56 -8.73 -15.68 -20.27
CA ALA A 56 -8.14 -16.75 -19.46
C ALA A 56 -9.00 -18.01 -19.48
N ASP A 57 -8.34 -19.16 -19.54
CA ASP A 57 -8.99 -20.45 -19.46
C ASP A 57 -9.47 -20.70 -18.02
N LYS A 58 -10.79 -20.70 -17.84
CA LYS A 58 -11.42 -20.88 -16.52
C LYS A 58 -11.42 -22.32 -16.02
N GLU A 59 -11.03 -23.28 -16.84
CA GLU A 59 -10.94 -24.70 -16.45
C GLU A 59 -9.53 -25.10 -16.01
N ARG A 60 -8.56 -24.18 -16.19
CA ARG A 60 -7.15 -24.39 -15.83
C ARG A 60 -6.65 -23.31 -14.86
N ALA A 61 -5.73 -23.73 -14.03
CA ALA A 61 -4.98 -22.85 -13.13
C ALA A 61 -3.47 -23.08 -13.30
N SER A 62 -2.67 -22.12 -12.89
CA SER A 62 -1.23 -22.26 -12.85
C SER A 62 -0.65 -21.99 -11.46
N VAL A 63 0.38 -22.74 -11.10
CA VAL A 63 1.18 -22.52 -9.89
C VAL A 63 2.63 -22.34 -10.30
N SER A 64 3.22 -21.23 -9.92
CA SER A 64 4.59 -20.88 -10.27
C SER A 64 5.46 -20.62 -9.05
N LEU A 65 6.73 -20.98 -9.15
CA LEU A 65 7.76 -20.53 -8.23
C LEU A 65 8.98 -20.00 -9.02
N PHE A 66 9.76 -19.12 -8.39
CA PHE A 66 10.93 -18.51 -9.00
C PHE A 66 12.20 -19.07 -8.36
N VAL A 67 12.99 -19.75 -9.17
CA VAL A 67 14.21 -20.42 -8.74
C VAL A 67 15.42 -19.56 -9.16
N PRO A 68 16.25 -19.07 -8.19
CA PRO A 68 17.44 -18.30 -8.54
C PRO A 68 18.47 -19.18 -9.27
N SER A 69 19.26 -18.54 -10.13
CA SER A 69 20.24 -19.22 -11.01
C SER A 69 21.31 -20.03 -10.27
N GLU A 70 21.53 -19.74 -8.97
CA GLU A 70 22.45 -20.49 -8.12
C GLU A 70 21.91 -21.87 -7.71
N LYS A 71 20.60 -22.09 -7.87
CA LYS A 71 19.94 -23.38 -7.58
C LYS A 71 19.76 -24.20 -8.86
N ASN A 72 19.78 -25.51 -8.69
CA ASN A 72 19.62 -26.44 -9.83
C ASN A 72 18.15 -26.59 -10.22
N ILE A 73 17.71 -25.89 -11.27
CA ILE A 73 16.33 -25.93 -11.77
C ILE A 73 15.88 -27.34 -12.21
N GLU A 74 16.80 -28.18 -12.68
CA GLU A 74 16.47 -29.54 -13.10
C GLU A 74 16.07 -30.41 -11.91
N GLU A 75 16.68 -30.21 -10.74
CA GLU A 75 16.31 -30.91 -9.50
C GLU A 75 14.88 -30.54 -9.07
N TYR A 76 14.55 -29.25 -9.11
CA TYR A 76 13.19 -28.75 -8.82
C TYR A 76 12.16 -29.33 -9.79
N THR A 77 12.46 -29.28 -11.08
CA THR A 77 11.58 -29.79 -12.14
C THR A 77 11.36 -31.30 -12.02
N SER A 78 12.41 -32.04 -11.74
CA SER A 78 12.32 -33.52 -11.58
C SER A 78 11.50 -33.88 -10.35
N PHE A 79 11.71 -33.19 -9.23
CA PHE A 79 10.93 -33.38 -8.00
C PHE A 79 9.43 -33.17 -8.26
N VAL A 80 9.07 -32.04 -8.88
CA VAL A 80 7.67 -31.74 -9.20
C VAL A 80 7.07 -32.80 -10.10
N ARG A 81 7.78 -33.17 -11.19
CA ARG A 81 7.31 -34.19 -12.15
C ARG A 81 7.06 -35.55 -11.48
N GLU A 82 7.98 -36.01 -10.63
CA GLU A 82 7.83 -37.28 -9.90
C GLU A 82 6.63 -37.25 -8.94
N ARG A 83 6.45 -36.16 -8.21
CA ARG A 83 5.34 -36.02 -7.27
C ARG A 83 3.98 -35.94 -7.96
N LEU A 84 3.85 -35.17 -9.05
CA LEU A 84 2.63 -35.10 -9.82
C LEU A 84 2.28 -36.43 -10.47
N ALA A 85 3.29 -37.15 -11.00
CA ALA A 85 3.10 -38.48 -11.54
C ALA A 85 2.62 -39.47 -10.45
N TYR A 86 3.18 -39.43 -9.25
CA TYR A 86 2.73 -40.25 -8.11
C TYR A 86 1.27 -40.00 -7.74
N LEU A 87 0.83 -38.72 -7.79
CA LEU A 87 -0.55 -38.33 -7.52
C LEU A 87 -1.50 -38.58 -8.70
N GLY A 88 -0.97 -38.99 -9.85
CA GLY A 88 -1.76 -39.22 -11.06
C GLY A 88 -2.29 -37.93 -11.69
N ILE A 89 -1.64 -36.81 -11.44
CA ILE A 89 -2.00 -35.48 -11.94
C ILE A 89 -1.32 -35.29 -13.30
N ASP A 90 -2.15 -35.01 -14.32
CA ASP A 90 -1.70 -34.61 -15.63
C ASP A 90 -1.57 -33.09 -15.71
N ALA A 91 -0.34 -32.61 -15.61
CA ALA A 91 -0.02 -31.20 -15.64
C ALA A 91 1.13 -30.94 -16.61
N GLU A 92 1.11 -29.73 -17.20
CA GLU A 92 2.16 -29.24 -18.08
C GLU A 92 3.15 -28.40 -17.28
N ILE A 93 4.45 -28.72 -17.40
CA ILE A 93 5.53 -28.01 -16.71
C ILE A 93 6.28 -27.15 -17.72
N GLU A 94 6.27 -25.84 -17.50
CA GLU A 94 6.98 -24.86 -18.30
C GLU A 94 8.11 -24.21 -17.52
N LEU A 95 9.24 -23.93 -18.18
CA LEU A 95 10.35 -23.17 -17.63
C LEU A 95 10.49 -21.88 -18.45
N LYS A 96 10.41 -20.72 -17.75
CA LYS A 96 10.60 -19.42 -18.37
C LYS A 96 11.79 -18.74 -17.70
N GLY A 97 12.83 -18.38 -18.49
CA GLY A 97 13.95 -17.57 -17.98
C GLY A 97 13.50 -16.13 -17.82
N HIS A 98 13.74 -15.58 -16.62
CA HIS A 98 13.49 -14.17 -16.35
C HIS A 98 14.80 -13.50 -15.92
N ASN A 99 15.18 -12.42 -16.58
CA ASN A 99 16.17 -11.50 -16.05
C ASN A 99 15.49 -10.68 -14.95
N GLU A 100 16.21 -10.41 -13.86
CA GLU A 100 15.69 -9.57 -12.77
C GLU A 100 15.21 -8.21 -13.27
N GLU A 101 15.89 -7.66 -14.29
CA GLU A 101 15.50 -6.40 -14.94
C GLU A 101 14.17 -6.48 -15.71
N ASP A 102 13.89 -7.59 -16.38
CA ASP A 102 12.65 -7.77 -17.15
C ASP A 102 11.45 -7.93 -16.22
N TRP A 103 11.61 -8.66 -15.11
CA TRP A 103 10.58 -8.81 -14.11
C TRP A 103 10.40 -7.54 -13.28
N ALA A 104 11.51 -6.93 -12.83
CA ALA A 104 11.51 -5.69 -12.07
C ALA A 104 10.91 -4.52 -12.86
N ASN A 105 10.87 -4.58 -14.18
CA ASN A 105 10.40 -3.48 -15.03
C ASN A 105 9.03 -3.75 -15.67
N SER A 106 8.61 -5.02 -15.85
CA SER A 106 7.33 -5.33 -16.51
C SER A 106 6.11 -4.75 -15.80
N TRP A 107 6.11 -4.67 -14.47
CA TRP A 107 5.03 -4.06 -13.70
C TRP A 107 5.01 -2.53 -13.77
N LYS A 108 6.15 -1.89 -14.07
CA LYS A 108 6.25 -0.41 -14.14
C LYS A 108 5.35 0.18 -15.24
N GLN A 109 5.13 -0.54 -16.33
CA GLN A 109 4.26 -0.10 -17.43
C GLN A 109 2.79 0.08 -17.04
N TYR A 110 2.35 -0.59 -15.95
CA TYR A 110 0.97 -0.50 -15.47
C TYR A 110 0.76 0.65 -14.45
N TYR A 111 1.85 1.31 -14.02
CA TYR A 111 1.74 2.43 -13.11
C TYR A 111 1.70 3.75 -13.86
N THR A 112 0.57 4.42 -13.74
CA THR A 112 0.36 5.77 -14.28
C THR A 112 0.33 6.79 -13.16
N PRO A 113 0.69 8.05 -13.42
CA PRO A 113 0.54 9.14 -12.47
C PRO A 113 -0.91 9.25 -11.95
N ILE A 114 -1.06 9.45 -10.64
CA ILE A 114 -2.37 9.50 -9.97
C ILE A 114 -2.63 10.94 -9.53
N PRO A 115 -3.51 11.69 -10.23
CA PRO A 115 -3.88 13.04 -9.83
C PRO A 115 -4.83 13.02 -8.62
N LEU A 116 -4.48 13.76 -7.56
CA LEU A 116 -5.22 13.86 -6.31
C LEU A 116 -5.36 15.34 -5.90
N GLY A 117 -6.20 16.07 -6.60
CA GLY A 117 -6.35 17.51 -6.40
C GLY A 117 -5.10 18.28 -6.87
N LYS A 118 -4.40 18.98 -5.99
CA LYS A 118 -3.13 19.67 -6.31
C LYS A 118 -1.94 18.70 -6.36
N ILE A 119 -2.02 17.59 -5.61
CA ILE A 119 -0.96 16.58 -5.58
C ILE A 119 -1.18 15.59 -6.72
N THR A 120 -0.08 15.24 -7.40
CA THR A 120 -0.03 14.07 -8.28
C THR A 120 1.06 13.14 -7.80
N ILE A 121 0.69 11.90 -7.51
CA ILE A 121 1.68 10.85 -7.21
C ILE A 121 2.20 10.34 -8.53
N VAL A 122 3.50 10.48 -8.73
CA VAL A 122 4.21 10.10 -9.95
C VAL A 122 5.22 9.01 -9.62
N PRO A 123 5.23 7.87 -10.32
CA PRO A 123 6.30 6.88 -10.18
C PRO A 123 7.67 7.52 -10.36
N ALA A 124 8.63 7.22 -9.48
CA ALA A 124 9.93 7.90 -9.47
C ALA A 124 10.69 7.75 -10.79
N TRP A 125 10.53 6.63 -11.50
CA TRP A 125 11.14 6.40 -12.82
C TRP A 125 10.54 7.25 -13.94
N GLN A 126 9.35 7.87 -13.76
CA GLN A 126 8.73 8.76 -14.74
C GLN A 126 9.05 10.24 -14.49
N LYS A 127 9.87 10.54 -13.49
CA LYS A 127 10.20 11.91 -13.05
C LYS A 127 10.66 12.83 -14.19
N ASP A 128 11.50 12.30 -15.08
CA ASP A 128 12.08 13.09 -16.16
C ASP A 128 11.16 13.21 -17.39
N GLU A 129 10.16 12.33 -17.50
CA GLU A 129 9.22 12.25 -18.62
C GLU A 129 7.89 12.94 -18.31
N TYR A 130 7.52 13.00 -17.02
CA TYR A 130 6.23 13.54 -16.58
C TYR A 130 6.17 15.06 -16.75
N LYS A 131 5.18 15.53 -17.49
CA LYS A 131 4.95 16.96 -17.71
C LYS A 131 3.94 17.48 -16.71
N LEU A 132 4.43 18.33 -15.81
CA LEU A 132 3.61 19.00 -14.80
C LEU A 132 2.59 19.97 -15.44
N SER A 133 1.38 19.94 -14.94
CA SER A 133 0.36 20.95 -15.21
C SER A 133 0.55 22.17 -14.32
N GLU A 134 -0.04 23.31 -14.67
CA GLU A 134 0.05 24.53 -13.87
C GLU A 134 -0.59 24.33 -12.49
N GLY A 135 0.16 24.60 -11.43
CA GLY A 135 -0.29 24.46 -10.03
C GLY A 135 -0.23 23.03 -9.47
N GLU A 136 0.25 22.07 -10.25
CA GLU A 136 0.39 20.69 -9.84
C GLU A 136 1.66 20.48 -8.96
N ILE A 137 1.51 19.71 -7.90
CA ILE A 137 2.57 19.37 -6.95
C ILE A 137 2.92 17.89 -7.08
N PRO A 138 4.04 17.53 -7.72
CA PRO A 138 4.42 16.14 -7.87
C PRO A 138 5.00 15.56 -6.60
N VAL A 139 4.57 14.35 -6.27
CA VAL A 139 5.15 13.47 -5.27
C VAL A 139 5.72 12.27 -5.99
N TYR A 140 7.05 12.22 -6.12
CA TYR A 140 7.73 11.11 -6.78
C TYR A 140 7.93 9.98 -5.77
N MET A 141 7.35 8.81 -6.08
CA MET A 141 7.47 7.64 -5.24
C MET A 141 7.56 6.37 -6.06
N ASP A 142 8.39 5.46 -5.61
CA ASP A 142 8.37 4.11 -6.15
C ASP A 142 7.26 3.31 -5.43
N PRO A 143 6.34 2.69 -6.18
CA PRO A 143 5.41 1.72 -5.62
C PRO A 143 6.23 0.48 -5.20
N GLY A 144 6.79 0.55 -4.01
CA GLY A 144 7.59 -0.52 -3.41
C GLY A 144 6.73 -1.48 -2.56
N MET A 145 7.41 -2.41 -1.87
CA MET A 145 6.78 -3.41 -1.00
C MET A 145 6.22 -2.85 0.33
N ALA A 146 6.34 -1.55 0.61
CA ALA A 146 5.75 -0.92 1.78
C ALA A 146 4.31 -0.47 1.48
N PHE A 147 3.41 -0.68 2.45
CA PHE A 147 2.03 -0.18 2.37
C PHE A 147 2.00 1.34 2.23
N GLY A 148 1.08 1.87 1.38
CA GLY A 148 0.97 3.31 1.16
C GLY A 148 1.69 3.81 -0.10
N THR A 149 1.52 3.13 -1.23
CA THR A 149 2.08 3.56 -2.53
C THR A 149 1.29 4.69 -3.19
N GLY A 150 0.20 5.16 -2.55
CA GLY A 150 -0.69 6.19 -3.09
C GLY A 150 -1.81 5.66 -3.97
N THR A 151 -1.75 4.41 -4.39
CA THR A 151 -2.79 3.77 -5.22
C THR A 151 -4.04 3.42 -4.41
N HIS A 152 -3.90 3.14 -3.11
CA HIS A 152 -5.00 2.72 -2.26
C HIS A 152 -5.97 3.86 -1.95
N GLU A 153 -7.28 3.57 -1.91
CA GLU A 153 -8.36 4.52 -1.64
C GLU A 153 -8.14 5.32 -0.36
N THR A 154 -7.70 4.64 0.69
CA THR A 154 -7.48 5.28 2.00
C THR A 154 -6.44 6.38 1.95
N THR A 155 -5.37 6.19 1.18
CA THR A 155 -4.31 7.22 0.98
C THR A 155 -4.87 8.40 0.20
N ARG A 156 -5.63 8.14 -0.87
CA ARG A 156 -6.27 9.19 -1.68
C ARG A 156 -7.25 10.01 -0.85
N LEU A 157 -8.07 9.36 -0.02
CA LEU A 157 -9.01 10.02 0.87
C LEU A 157 -8.31 10.94 1.89
N VAL A 158 -7.21 10.47 2.51
CA VAL A 158 -6.45 11.32 3.45
C VAL A 158 -5.84 12.54 2.74
N ILE A 159 -5.25 12.36 1.55
CA ILE A 159 -4.67 13.48 0.80
C ILE A 159 -5.72 14.53 0.46
N ARG A 160 -6.94 14.14 0.05
CA ARG A 160 -8.06 15.07 -0.20
C ARG A 160 -8.45 15.86 1.05
N LEU A 161 -8.54 15.22 2.21
CA LEU A 161 -8.82 15.90 3.46
C LEU A 161 -7.65 16.78 3.90
N LEU A 162 -6.41 16.34 3.70
CA LEU A 162 -5.20 17.10 3.99
C LEU A 162 -5.16 18.41 3.19
N GLU A 163 -5.41 18.36 1.88
CA GLU A 163 -5.49 19.57 1.04
C GLU A 163 -6.57 20.56 1.51
N LYS A 164 -7.66 20.06 2.06
CA LYS A 164 -8.78 20.89 2.49
C LYS A 164 -8.55 21.53 3.86
N TYR A 165 -7.97 20.79 4.80
CA TYR A 165 -7.92 21.20 6.21
C TYR A 165 -6.54 21.68 6.66
N MET A 166 -5.46 21.29 6.00
CA MET A 166 -4.13 21.77 6.35
C MET A 166 -3.94 23.22 5.89
N LYS A 167 -3.38 24.02 6.77
CA LYS A 167 -2.96 25.39 6.47
C LYS A 167 -1.46 25.45 6.23
N ASP A 168 -1.02 26.40 5.43
CA ASP A 168 0.42 26.67 5.27
C ASP A 168 1.07 26.99 6.63
N GLY A 169 2.25 26.44 6.86
CA GLY A 169 2.97 26.57 8.13
C GLY A 169 2.47 25.65 9.25
N SER A 170 1.58 24.68 8.99
CA SER A 170 1.10 23.70 9.98
C SER A 170 2.21 22.78 10.47
N ASP A 171 2.21 22.48 11.79
CA ASP A 171 2.97 21.35 12.35
C ASP A 171 2.10 20.09 12.26
N VAL A 172 2.66 19.00 11.70
CA VAL A 172 1.93 17.78 11.34
C VAL A 172 2.49 16.56 12.07
N LEU A 173 1.61 15.69 12.53
CA LEU A 173 1.93 14.37 13.08
C LEU A 173 1.31 13.30 12.17
N ASP A 174 2.11 12.32 11.75
CA ASP A 174 1.70 11.18 10.95
C ASP A 174 1.95 9.88 11.73
N VAL A 175 0.86 9.26 12.21
CA VAL A 175 0.88 8.05 13.04
C VAL A 175 0.58 6.83 12.18
N GLY A 176 1.52 5.89 12.11
CA GLY A 176 1.45 4.77 11.17
C GLY A 176 1.84 5.22 9.77
N THR A 177 2.99 5.88 9.65
CA THR A 177 3.42 6.54 8.41
C THR A 177 3.68 5.59 7.23
N GLY A 178 3.96 4.31 7.49
CA GLY A 178 4.25 3.31 6.46
C GLY A 178 5.37 3.75 5.53
N SER A 179 5.07 4.00 4.28
CA SER A 179 6.02 4.48 3.26
C SER A 179 6.46 5.94 3.42
N GLY A 180 5.82 6.72 4.30
CA GLY A 180 6.06 8.16 4.46
C GLY A 180 5.31 9.06 3.48
N ILE A 181 4.46 8.50 2.61
CA ILE A 181 3.80 9.26 1.54
C ILE A 181 2.95 10.42 2.06
N LEU A 182 2.16 10.20 3.13
CA LEU A 182 1.31 11.25 3.70
C LEU A 182 2.13 12.38 4.30
N SER A 183 3.23 12.04 4.96
CA SER A 183 4.21 12.99 5.48
C SER A 183 4.85 13.83 4.36
N ILE A 184 5.23 13.20 3.25
CA ILE A 184 5.78 13.89 2.08
C ILE A 184 4.72 14.81 1.46
N CYS A 185 3.48 14.34 1.32
CA CYS A 185 2.37 15.15 0.83
C CYS A 185 2.13 16.38 1.73
N ALA A 186 2.13 16.20 3.06
CA ALA A 186 1.98 17.32 4.00
C ALA A 186 3.13 18.34 3.84
N ALA A 187 4.38 17.89 3.76
CA ALA A 187 5.52 18.78 3.56
C ALA A 187 5.43 19.55 2.24
N LYS A 188 5.03 18.89 1.16
CA LYS A 188 4.82 19.49 -0.17
C LYS A 188 3.67 20.51 -0.20
N LEU A 189 2.65 20.32 0.64
CA LEU A 189 1.52 21.24 0.79
C LEU A 189 1.83 22.43 1.72
N GLY A 190 3.07 22.57 2.24
CA GLY A 190 3.49 23.71 3.04
C GLY A 190 3.51 23.48 4.55
N ALA A 191 3.57 22.22 5.03
CA ALA A 191 3.79 21.98 6.45
C ALA A 191 5.12 22.60 6.93
N ASN A 192 5.12 23.23 8.11
CA ASN A 192 6.33 23.75 8.74
C ASN A 192 7.24 22.62 9.20
N LYS A 193 6.69 21.67 9.96
CA LYS A 193 7.37 20.46 10.42
C LYS A 193 6.42 19.29 10.35
N VAL A 194 6.97 18.12 10.03
CA VAL A 194 6.24 16.85 10.08
C VAL A 194 7.01 15.89 10.97
N PHE A 195 6.32 15.26 11.90
CA PHE A 195 6.84 14.11 12.63
C PHE A 195 6.08 12.87 12.18
N ALA A 196 6.81 11.93 11.56
CA ALA A 196 6.30 10.67 11.04
C ALA A 196 6.70 9.53 11.99
N CYS A 197 5.78 8.67 12.36
CA CYS A 197 6.14 7.52 13.19
C CYS A 197 5.41 6.25 12.78
N ASP A 198 6.05 5.12 13.03
CA ASP A 198 5.48 3.80 12.82
C ASP A 198 5.96 2.84 13.92
N LEU A 199 5.17 1.80 14.19
CA LEU A 199 5.54 0.73 15.11
C LEU A 199 6.65 -0.16 14.52
N ASP A 200 6.59 -0.36 13.18
CA ASP A 200 7.53 -1.22 12.47
C ASP A 200 8.82 -0.47 12.11
N PRO A 201 9.99 -0.89 12.64
CA PRO A 201 11.27 -0.28 12.27
C PRO A 201 11.59 -0.38 10.77
N VAL A 202 11.04 -1.38 10.07
CA VAL A 202 11.25 -1.55 8.61
C VAL A 202 10.48 -0.46 7.88
N ALA A 203 9.22 -0.19 8.27
CA ALA A 203 8.44 0.90 7.72
C ALA A 203 9.12 2.26 7.95
N VAL A 204 9.62 2.51 9.17
CA VAL A 204 10.38 3.74 9.47
C VAL A 204 11.61 3.89 8.58
N LYS A 205 12.35 2.81 8.34
CA LYS A 205 13.51 2.85 7.45
C LYS A 205 13.11 3.23 6.02
N VAL A 206 12.05 2.60 5.49
CA VAL A 206 11.53 2.90 4.15
C VAL A 206 11.02 4.35 4.07
N ALA A 207 10.28 4.82 5.09
CA ALA A 207 9.84 6.21 5.16
C ALA A 207 11.03 7.20 5.12
N CYS A 208 12.09 6.93 5.91
CA CYS A 208 13.29 7.78 5.91
C CYS A 208 13.99 7.82 4.54
N GLU A 209 14.05 6.69 3.82
CA GLU A 209 14.62 6.61 2.48
C GLU A 209 13.77 7.44 1.50
N ASN A 210 12.46 7.25 1.46
CA ASN A 210 11.53 7.99 0.61
C ASN A 210 11.54 9.51 0.91
N ILE A 211 11.58 9.89 2.18
CA ILE A 211 11.68 11.30 2.61
C ILE A 211 12.98 11.92 2.08
N LYS A 212 14.09 11.22 2.22
CA LYS A 212 15.38 11.68 1.70
C LYS A 212 15.33 11.88 0.18
N ASP A 213 14.77 10.92 -0.56
CA ASP A 213 14.67 10.95 -2.02
C ASP A 213 13.69 12.03 -2.51
N SER A 214 12.69 12.37 -1.70
CA SER A 214 11.78 13.49 -1.98
C SER A 214 12.43 14.86 -1.85
N GLY A 215 13.61 14.94 -1.23
CA GLY A 215 14.34 16.19 -0.95
C GLY A 215 13.74 17.04 0.17
N MET A 216 12.76 16.51 0.93
CA MET A 216 12.17 17.22 2.07
C MET A 216 13.10 17.18 3.28
N THR A 217 13.34 18.32 3.91
CA THR A 217 14.23 18.47 5.07
C THR A 217 13.50 18.80 6.37
N ASN A 218 12.19 19.01 6.30
CA ASN A 218 11.33 19.36 7.42
C ASN A 218 10.49 18.19 7.94
N ILE A 219 10.86 16.95 7.58
CA ILE A 219 10.22 15.71 8.06
C ILE A 219 11.22 14.97 8.93
N GLU A 220 10.83 14.66 10.17
CA GLU A 220 11.55 13.80 11.09
C GLU A 220 10.77 12.50 11.24
N CYS A 221 11.43 11.34 11.21
CA CYS A 221 10.77 10.06 11.40
C CYS A 221 11.41 9.24 12.52
N GLY A 222 10.61 8.41 13.19
CA GLY A 222 11.06 7.58 14.29
C GLY A 222 10.11 6.42 14.62
N VAL A 223 10.65 5.42 15.32
CA VAL A 223 9.86 4.27 15.78
C VAL A 223 9.03 4.68 16.99
N SER A 224 7.72 4.39 16.95
CA SER A 224 6.80 4.65 18.07
C SER A 224 5.63 3.67 18.07
N ASP A 225 5.33 3.12 19.24
CA ASP A 225 4.05 2.43 19.47
C ASP A 225 3.00 3.51 19.74
N LEU A 226 2.24 3.86 18.71
CA LEU A 226 1.34 5.00 18.67
C LEU A 226 2.07 6.28 19.10
N LEU A 227 1.69 6.86 20.24
CA LEU A 227 2.21 8.15 20.72
C LEU A 227 3.35 8.04 21.74
N ARG A 228 3.80 6.81 22.09
CA ARG A 228 4.74 6.61 23.21
C ARG A 228 6.08 7.32 23.07
N SER A 229 6.58 7.42 21.83
CA SER A 229 7.85 8.12 21.54
C SER A 229 7.63 9.50 20.92
N VAL A 230 6.37 9.91 20.70
CA VAL A 230 6.04 11.22 20.12
C VAL A 230 6.21 12.31 21.16
N LYS A 231 6.95 13.35 20.81
CA LYS A 231 7.12 14.52 21.68
C LYS A 231 5.91 15.44 21.57
N LYS A 232 5.33 15.79 22.71
CA LYS A 232 4.34 16.87 22.78
C LYS A 232 5.04 18.20 22.46
N THR A 233 4.48 18.95 21.53
CA THR A 233 4.95 20.31 21.24
C THR A 233 4.20 21.31 22.12
N GLU A 234 4.78 22.47 22.40
CA GLU A 234 4.14 23.50 23.24
C GLU A 234 2.79 23.96 22.69
N ARG A 235 2.62 23.95 21.39
CA ARG A 235 1.40 24.39 20.68
C ARG A 235 0.49 23.26 20.23
N GLY A 236 0.93 22.01 20.35
CA GLY A 236 0.29 20.86 19.73
C GLY A 236 0.47 20.84 18.21
N TYR A 237 0.08 19.72 17.59
CA TYR A 237 0.09 19.56 16.14
C TYR A 237 -1.19 20.15 15.54
N ASN A 238 -1.06 20.93 14.46
CA ASN A 238 -2.21 21.53 13.76
C ASN A 238 -2.97 20.48 12.94
N VAL A 239 -2.26 19.47 12.43
CA VAL A 239 -2.87 18.32 11.75
C VAL A 239 -2.25 17.05 12.31
N VAL A 240 -3.11 16.11 12.67
CA VAL A 240 -2.71 14.74 12.98
C VAL A 240 -3.32 13.83 11.94
N MET A 241 -2.52 12.94 11.35
CA MET A 241 -2.98 11.94 10.39
C MET A 241 -2.79 10.55 10.97
N ALA A 242 -3.74 9.65 10.70
CA ALA A 242 -3.59 8.22 10.96
C ALA A 242 -4.35 7.42 9.89
N ASN A 243 -3.61 6.79 8.98
CA ASN A 243 -4.16 5.88 7.98
C ASN A 243 -3.85 4.43 8.38
N ILE A 244 -4.59 3.94 9.36
CA ILE A 244 -4.39 2.64 10.02
C ILE A 244 -5.74 1.96 10.27
N VAL A 245 -5.72 0.68 10.65
CA VAL A 245 -6.97 -0.08 10.86
C VAL A 245 -7.80 0.47 12.02
N ALA A 246 -9.13 0.33 11.92
CA ALA A 246 -10.11 0.90 12.85
C ALA A 246 -9.84 0.58 14.33
N ASP A 247 -9.42 -0.66 14.67
CA ASP A 247 -9.11 -1.03 16.06
C ASP A 247 -7.98 -0.20 16.65
N ILE A 248 -6.98 0.11 15.84
CA ILE A 248 -5.83 0.91 16.27
C ILE A 248 -6.20 2.39 16.38
N ILE A 249 -7.06 2.90 15.47
CA ILE A 249 -7.63 4.26 15.58
C ILE A 249 -8.38 4.41 16.88
N MET A 250 -9.26 3.47 17.23
CA MET A 250 -10.02 3.52 18.48
C MET A 250 -9.13 3.46 19.74
N ARG A 251 -7.98 2.78 19.66
CA ARG A 251 -6.97 2.79 20.73
C ARG A 251 -6.21 4.11 20.80
N LEU A 252 -6.07 4.81 19.68
CA LEU A 252 -5.37 6.11 19.60
C LEU A 252 -6.25 7.28 20.09
N ASN A 253 -7.58 7.21 19.85
CA ASN A 253 -8.52 8.29 20.13
C ASN A 253 -8.46 8.89 21.54
N PRO A 254 -8.32 8.10 22.64
CA PRO A 254 -8.29 8.65 23.99
C PRO A 254 -7.13 9.61 24.25
N ASP A 255 -5.98 9.37 23.62
CA ASP A 255 -4.74 10.06 23.94
C ASP A 255 -4.40 11.18 22.95
N ILE A 256 -4.94 11.14 21.72
CA ILE A 256 -4.52 12.02 20.62
C ILE A 256 -4.81 13.50 20.87
N LYS A 257 -5.90 13.81 21.61
CA LYS A 257 -6.29 15.18 21.94
C LYS A 257 -5.17 15.96 22.62
N GLU A 258 -4.36 15.32 23.45
CA GLU A 258 -3.24 15.94 24.15
C GLU A 258 -2.07 16.34 23.26
N TYR A 259 -2.04 15.86 22.03
CA TYR A 259 -1.01 16.17 21.02
C TYR A 259 -1.50 17.20 20.01
N MET A 260 -2.79 17.49 19.96
CA MET A 260 -3.38 18.43 19.01
C MET A 260 -3.32 19.87 19.52
N SER A 261 -3.18 20.82 18.61
CA SER A 261 -3.41 22.22 18.91
C SER A 261 -4.92 22.49 19.13
N GLU A 262 -5.27 23.61 19.76
CA GLU A 262 -6.65 23.96 20.12
C GLU A 262 -7.60 23.94 18.90
N ASP A 263 -7.13 24.38 17.74
CA ASP A 263 -7.86 24.35 16.48
C ASP A 263 -7.33 23.28 15.51
N GLY A 264 -6.71 22.22 16.05
CA GLY A 264 -6.11 21.14 15.29
C GLY A 264 -7.18 20.23 14.64
N VAL A 265 -6.82 19.62 13.54
CA VAL A 265 -7.65 18.65 12.82
C VAL A 265 -7.00 17.28 12.87
N TYR A 266 -7.78 16.27 13.21
CA TYR A 266 -7.38 14.87 13.19
C TYR A 266 -8.00 14.20 11.97
N ILE A 267 -7.18 13.72 11.03
CA ILE A 267 -7.58 13.07 9.79
C ILE A 267 -7.29 11.59 9.90
N ILE A 268 -8.33 10.77 9.84
CA ILE A 268 -8.24 9.32 9.97
C ILE A 268 -8.76 8.60 8.74
N SER A 269 -8.14 7.47 8.39
CA SER A 269 -8.56 6.54 7.33
C SER A 269 -8.01 5.14 7.59
N GLY A 270 -8.21 4.21 6.65
CA GLY A 270 -7.96 2.78 6.87
C GLY A 270 -9.18 2.09 7.50
N ILE A 271 -10.35 2.72 7.39
CA ILE A 271 -11.61 2.30 7.98
C ILE A 271 -12.50 1.74 6.87
N ILE A 272 -12.86 0.47 6.94
CA ILE A 272 -13.86 -0.10 6.05
C ILE A 272 -15.25 0.47 6.38
N ALA A 273 -16.06 0.75 5.37
CA ALA A 273 -17.35 1.42 5.51
C ALA A 273 -18.28 0.81 6.59
N PRO A 274 -18.38 -0.53 6.76
CA PRO A 274 -19.19 -1.12 7.82
C PRO A 274 -18.75 -0.79 9.25
N ARG A 275 -17.48 -0.38 9.45
CA ARG A 275 -16.93 -0.01 10.77
C ARG A 275 -16.93 1.50 11.05
N ALA A 276 -17.42 2.31 10.10
CA ALA A 276 -17.41 3.77 10.23
C ALA A 276 -18.18 4.27 11.47
N ASP A 277 -19.33 3.67 11.76
CA ASP A 277 -20.16 4.11 12.89
C ASP A 277 -19.57 3.70 14.26
N GLU A 278 -18.84 2.58 14.32
CA GLU A 278 -18.08 2.17 15.50
C GLU A 278 -16.95 3.18 15.82
N VAL A 279 -16.22 3.61 14.79
CA VAL A 279 -15.16 4.62 14.94
C VAL A 279 -15.74 5.98 15.35
N LYS A 280 -16.88 6.40 14.76
CA LYS A 280 -17.58 7.64 15.16
C LYS A 280 -18.03 7.61 16.62
N ALA A 281 -18.56 6.48 17.10
CA ALA A 281 -18.93 6.31 18.50
C ALA A 281 -17.72 6.47 19.43
N SER A 282 -16.60 5.83 19.10
CA SER A 282 -15.35 5.99 19.85
C SER A 282 -14.84 7.44 19.87
N LEU A 283 -14.92 8.15 18.75
CA LEU A 283 -14.57 9.58 18.68
C LEU A 283 -15.47 10.43 19.56
N ASP A 284 -16.78 10.18 19.52
CA ASP A 284 -17.77 10.89 20.36
C ASP A 284 -17.49 10.70 21.86
N GLU A 285 -17.22 9.48 22.30
CA GLU A 285 -16.83 9.16 23.68
C GLU A 285 -15.54 9.87 24.12
N CYS A 286 -14.59 10.05 23.19
CA CYS A 286 -13.33 10.76 23.44
C CYS A 286 -13.44 12.29 23.31
N GLY A 287 -14.63 12.82 23.06
CA GLY A 287 -14.87 14.27 23.00
C GLY A 287 -14.43 14.90 21.68
N PHE A 288 -14.65 14.22 20.58
CA PHE A 288 -14.43 14.70 19.22
C PHE A 288 -15.72 14.86 18.44
N ASP A 289 -15.74 15.79 17.51
CA ASP A 289 -16.79 15.95 16.50
C ASP A 289 -16.25 15.63 15.12
N VAL A 290 -16.97 14.80 14.37
CA VAL A 290 -16.65 14.53 12.96
C VAL A 290 -17.10 15.72 12.14
N ILE A 291 -16.13 16.45 11.56
CA ILE A 291 -16.39 17.64 10.72
C ILE A 291 -16.82 17.20 9.32
N GLU A 292 -16.18 16.17 8.79
CA GLU A 292 -16.44 15.64 7.46
C GLU A 292 -16.13 14.14 7.42
N CYS A 293 -16.94 13.41 6.66
CA CYS A 293 -16.70 12.00 6.36
C CYS A 293 -16.84 11.82 4.85
N ILE A 294 -15.81 11.29 4.21
CA ILE A 294 -15.78 11.01 2.77
C ILE A 294 -15.54 9.53 2.54
N ASN A 295 -16.11 9.01 1.46
CA ASN A 295 -16.01 7.59 1.11
C ASN A 295 -15.50 7.42 -0.32
N GLU A 296 -14.78 6.33 -0.54
CA GLU A 296 -14.39 5.86 -1.87
C GLU A 296 -14.40 4.33 -1.85
N ASN A 297 -15.26 3.73 -2.68
CA ASN A 297 -15.56 2.29 -2.63
C ASN A 297 -15.96 1.84 -1.21
N ASP A 298 -15.31 0.82 -0.69
CA ASP A 298 -15.57 0.25 0.65
C ASP A 298 -14.80 0.95 1.79
N TRP A 299 -14.14 2.08 1.52
CA TRP A 299 -13.30 2.78 2.47
C TRP A 299 -13.84 4.16 2.83
N CYS A 300 -13.60 4.58 4.06
CA CYS A 300 -13.89 5.94 4.48
C CYS A 300 -12.70 6.63 5.15
N ALA A 301 -12.73 7.96 5.09
CA ALA A 301 -11.88 8.84 5.88
C ALA A 301 -12.71 9.92 6.55
N MET A 302 -12.23 10.40 7.70
CA MET A 302 -12.89 11.42 8.50
C MET A 302 -11.91 12.54 8.86
N ALA A 303 -12.37 13.78 8.76
CA ALA A 303 -11.75 14.92 9.43
C ALA A 303 -12.50 15.21 10.73
N VAL A 304 -11.76 15.40 11.81
CA VAL A 304 -12.28 15.40 13.18
C VAL A 304 -11.69 16.57 13.95
N ALA A 305 -12.49 17.26 14.77
CA ALA A 305 -12.04 18.29 15.68
C ALA A 305 -12.33 17.93 17.14
N ALA A 306 -11.46 18.37 18.06
CA ALA A 306 -11.71 18.23 19.47
C ALA A 306 -12.84 19.18 19.91
N ARG A 307 -13.79 18.69 20.73
CA ARG A 307 -14.79 19.54 21.38
C ARG A 307 -14.12 20.48 22.38
N LYS A 308 -14.54 21.72 22.33
CA LYS A 308 -14.09 22.79 23.25
C LYS A 308 -14.72 22.62 24.63
#